data_1c26eed076caca5ddde57fe4ae57bba2
#
_entry.id   1c26eed076caca5ddde57fe4ae57bba2
#
_cell.length_a   1.000
_cell.length_b   1.000
_cell.length_c   1.000
_cell.angle_alpha   90.00
_cell.angle_beta   90.00
_cell.angle_gamma   90.00
#
_symmetry.space_group_name_H-M   'P 1'
#
loop_
_entity.id
_entity.type
_entity.pdbx_description
1 polymer ?
#
loop_
_entity_poly.entity_id
_entity_poly.type
_entity_poly.pdbx_seq_one_letter_code
_entity_poly.pdbx_strand_id
1 'polypeptide(L)'
;MKSIEIRNENVKRHLSDPSQKLNEKILNTESKGTITVEEEYVTLKYERLLSHPREIVWKAITDPNELVGWMNTRAVIDGRNGGTIDFVNTFSGFHTTGRILVWNPPSIFEHEWHISPNPSLPNGESESVIRWQLKPNDNSSLNTKTLLTLTHRTLTKLTSSWFAPGWHAYLDRLEASLNNRVPPDWMRRFAEVKELYPS
;
A
#
# COMPACT_ATOMS: atom_id res chain seq x y z
N MET A 1 22.31 54.54 13.17
CA MET A 1 22.31 53.07 13.01
C MET A 1 20.95 52.55 13.52
N LYS A 2 20.03 52.24 12.60
CA LYS A 2 18.73 51.68 12.96
C LYS A 2 18.77 50.22 12.56
N SER A 3 18.67 49.33 13.55
CA SER A 3 18.59 47.88 13.37
C SER A 3 17.26 47.51 12.71
N ILE A 4 17.36 46.74 11.64
CA ILE A 4 16.20 46.18 10.94
C ILE A 4 15.85 44.86 11.66
N GLU A 5 14.79 44.85 12.46
CA GLU A 5 14.14 43.65 12.93
C GLU A 5 13.32 43.07 11.77
N ILE A 6 13.82 42.00 11.18
CA ILE A 6 13.05 41.20 10.23
C ILE A 6 12.14 40.28 11.05
N ARG A 7 10.83 40.57 11.00
CA ARG A 7 9.78 39.77 11.62
C ARG A 7 9.76 38.36 11.06
N ASN A 8 10.05 37.43 11.94
CA ASN A 8 9.92 35.99 11.70
C ASN A 8 8.52 35.52 12.13
N GLU A 9 7.44 36.04 11.49
CA GLU A 9 6.04 35.78 11.86
C GLU A 9 5.30 34.79 10.94
N ASN A 10 5.99 34.10 10.02
CA ASN A 10 5.29 33.20 9.07
C ASN A 10 5.50 31.69 9.28
N VAL A 11 5.99 31.24 10.43
CA VAL A 11 6.24 29.80 10.67
C VAL A 11 5.22 29.13 11.62
N LYS A 12 4.22 29.85 12.14
CA LYS A 12 3.25 29.30 13.11
C LYS A 12 1.78 29.48 12.70
N ARG A 13 1.38 29.13 11.48
CA ARG A 13 -0.05 28.96 11.13
C ARG A 13 -0.26 27.83 10.12
N HIS A 14 0.11 26.60 10.47
CA HIS A 14 -0.52 25.42 9.93
C HIS A 14 -1.27 24.70 11.05
N LEU A 15 -2.17 25.42 11.70
CA LEU A 15 -3.31 24.81 12.36
C LEU A 15 -4.23 24.42 11.21
N SER A 16 -4.19 23.15 10.79
CA SER A 16 -5.04 22.61 9.76
C SER A 16 -6.50 22.98 10.09
N ASP A 17 -7.17 23.61 9.11
CA ASP A 17 -8.58 23.94 9.14
C ASP A 17 -9.40 22.73 9.64
N PRO A 18 -10.32 22.89 10.58
CA PRO A 18 -11.20 21.82 11.05
C PRO A 18 -11.91 21.07 9.91
N SER A 19 -12.25 21.78 8.82
CA SER A 19 -12.82 21.21 7.60
C SER A 19 -11.85 20.28 6.88
N GLN A 20 -10.56 20.64 6.83
CA GLN A 20 -9.51 19.78 6.25
C GLN A 20 -9.31 18.52 7.07
N LYS A 21 -9.26 18.64 8.42
CA LYS A 21 -9.16 17.47 9.31
C LYS A 21 -10.37 16.54 9.19
N LEU A 22 -11.57 17.11 9.05
CA LEU A 22 -12.78 16.33 8.86
C LEU A 22 -12.76 15.59 7.53
N ASN A 23 -12.38 16.25 6.44
CA ASN A 23 -12.26 15.65 5.11
C ASN A 23 -11.19 14.55 5.09
N GLU A 24 -10.03 14.77 5.70
CA GLU A 24 -8.98 13.75 5.86
C GLU A 24 -9.49 12.54 6.66
N LYS A 25 -10.24 12.76 7.73
CA LYS A 25 -10.83 11.69 8.53
C LYS A 25 -11.86 10.89 7.73
N ILE A 26 -12.71 11.55 6.95
CA ILE A 26 -13.70 10.90 6.07
C ILE A 26 -12.98 10.06 5.02
N LEU A 27 -12.01 10.63 4.28
CA LEU A 27 -11.23 9.93 3.26
C LEU A 27 -10.50 8.72 3.84
N ASN A 28 -9.90 8.86 5.02
CA ASN A 28 -9.23 7.76 5.70
C ASN A 28 -10.21 6.62 6.06
N THR A 29 -11.43 6.97 6.46
CA THR A 29 -12.45 5.97 6.81
C THR A 29 -12.97 5.26 5.57
N GLU A 30 -13.20 5.97 4.47
CA GLU A 30 -13.63 5.40 3.18
C GLU A 30 -12.55 4.50 2.56
N SER A 31 -11.28 4.83 2.80
CA SER A 31 -10.12 4.07 2.33
C SER A 31 -9.71 2.92 3.26
N LYS A 32 -10.38 2.77 4.41
CA LYS A 32 -10.05 1.73 5.39
C LYS A 32 -10.25 0.33 4.81
N GLY A 33 -9.27 -0.55 5.05
CA GLY A 33 -9.38 -1.97 4.73
C GLY A 33 -10.34 -2.71 5.67
N THR A 34 -10.93 -3.79 5.17
CA THR A 34 -11.73 -4.73 5.95
C THR A 34 -10.82 -5.80 6.54
N ILE A 35 -11.04 -6.15 7.80
CA ILE A 35 -10.34 -7.23 8.51
C ILE A 35 -11.35 -8.33 8.78
N THR A 36 -11.08 -9.54 8.31
CA THR A 36 -11.86 -10.75 8.61
C THR A 36 -10.98 -11.73 9.39
N VAL A 37 -11.47 -12.18 10.54
CA VAL A 37 -10.77 -13.16 11.38
C VAL A 37 -11.46 -14.49 11.23
N GLU A 38 -10.72 -15.51 10.79
CA GLU A 38 -11.21 -16.89 10.62
C GLU A 38 -10.30 -17.81 11.44
N GLU A 39 -10.79 -18.30 12.56
CA GLU A 39 -10.05 -19.18 13.48
C GLU A 39 -8.69 -18.59 13.89
N GLU A 40 -7.58 -19.08 13.31
CA GLU A 40 -6.22 -18.65 13.60
C GLU A 40 -5.68 -17.62 12.62
N TYR A 41 -6.35 -17.44 11.47
CA TYR A 41 -5.87 -16.59 10.38
C TYR A 41 -6.69 -15.32 10.23
N VAL A 42 -6.06 -14.35 9.61
CA VAL A 42 -6.65 -13.05 9.30
C VAL A 42 -6.54 -12.78 7.80
N THR A 43 -7.62 -12.28 7.23
CA THR A 43 -7.66 -11.75 5.86
C THR A 43 -7.87 -10.24 5.90
N LEU A 44 -7.02 -9.52 5.20
CA LEU A 44 -7.13 -8.08 4.95
C LEU A 44 -7.61 -7.86 3.52
N LYS A 45 -8.60 -6.98 3.33
CA LYS A 45 -9.08 -6.59 2.00
C LYS A 45 -9.18 -5.08 1.90
N TYR A 46 -8.65 -4.52 0.81
CA TYR A 46 -8.70 -3.11 0.46
C TYR A 46 -9.29 -2.93 -0.91
N GLU A 47 -10.04 -1.86 -1.10
CA GLU A 47 -10.53 -1.43 -2.40
C GLU A 47 -10.13 0.02 -2.66
N ARG A 48 -9.68 0.33 -3.88
CA ARG A 48 -9.32 1.67 -4.33
C ARG A 48 -9.86 1.90 -5.73
N LEU A 49 -10.60 2.99 -5.90
CA LEU A 49 -11.00 3.45 -7.22
C LEU A 49 -9.94 4.41 -7.75
N LEU A 50 -9.15 3.95 -8.70
CA LEU A 50 -8.04 4.68 -9.29
C LEU A 50 -8.45 5.29 -10.62
N SER A 51 -8.13 6.57 -10.84
CA SER A 51 -8.44 7.30 -12.09
C SER A 51 -7.38 7.04 -13.17
N HIS A 52 -7.07 5.76 -13.40
CA HIS A 52 -6.06 5.27 -14.34
C HIS A 52 -6.53 3.96 -15.00
N PRO A 53 -6.18 3.73 -16.28
CA PRO A 53 -6.39 2.44 -16.94
C PRO A 53 -5.69 1.28 -16.22
N ARG A 54 -6.22 0.08 -16.36
CA ARG A 54 -5.66 -1.13 -15.71
C ARG A 54 -4.20 -1.38 -16.07
N GLU A 55 -3.81 -1.09 -17.30
CA GLU A 55 -2.46 -1.29 -17.83
C GLU A 55 -1.44 -0.41 -17.07
N ILE A 56 -1.84 0.81 -16.73
CA ILE A 56 -1.01 1.74 -15.94
C ILE A 56 -0.91 1.26 -14.49
N VAL A 57 -2.04 0.85 -13.88
CA VAL A 57 -2.06 0.31 -12.52
C VAL A 57 -1.28 -1.01 -12.46
N TRP A 58 -1.44 -1.88 -13.46
CA TRP A 58 -0.68 -3.13 -13.57
C TRP A 58 0.82 -2.87 -13.58
N LYS A 59 1.27 -1.96 -14.42
CA LYS A 59 2.68 -1.58 -14.47
C LYS A 59 3.16 -1.10 -13.10
N ALA A 60 2.39 -0.24 -12.43
CA ALA A 60 2.78 0.29 -11.12
C ALA A 60 2.97 -0.80 -10.04
N ILE A 61 2.23 -1.91 -10.10
CA ILE A 61 2.32 -3.00 -9.11
C ILE A 61 3.22 -4.17 -9.52
N THR A 62 3.77 -4.17 -10.76
CA THR A 62 4.57 -5.28 -11.27
C THR A 62 5.92 -4.87 -11.85
N ASP A 63 6.13 -3.59 -12.19
CA ASP A 63 7.42 -3.10 -12.68
C ASP A 63 8.34 -2.80 -11.49
N PRO A 64 9.53 -3.44 -11.40
CA PRO A 64 10.50 -3.18 -10.33
C PRO A 64 10.86 -1.70 -10.14
N ASN A 65 10.92 -0.92 -11.22
CA ASN A 65 11.25 0.50 -11.12
C ASN A 65 10.13 1.33 -10.48
N GLU A 66 8.87 0.96 -10.72
CA GLU A 66 7.72 1.61 -10.09
C GLU A 66 7.63 1.24 -8.58
N LEU A 67 7.89 -0.03 -8.23
CA LEU A 67 7.85 -0.53 -6.85
C LEU A 67 8.85 0.19 -5.92
N VAL A 68 9.99 0.63 -6.43
CA VAL A 68 10.93 1.45 -5.66
C VAL A 68 10.29 2.76 -5.22
N GLY A 69 9.50 3.39 -6.09
CA GLY A 69 8.94 4.73 -5.85
C GLY A 69 7.87 4.76 -4.75
N TRP A 70 6.89 3.87 -4.81
CA TRP A 70 5.78 3.92 -3.87
C TRP A 70 5.87 2.89 -2.73
N MET A 71 6.48 1.72 -2.98
CA MET A 71 6.55 0.63 -1.99
C MET A 71 7.92 0.56 -1.29
N ASN A 72 8.90 1.39 -1.68
CA ASN A 72 10.28 1.34 -1.19
C ASN A 72 10.89 -0.07 -1.33
N THR A 73 10.59 -0.77 -2.43
CA THR A 73 10.94 -2.18 -2.59
C THR A 73 11.77 -2.38 -3.85
N ARG A 74 12.96 -2.96 -3.70
CA ARG A 74 13.68 -3.56 -4.82
C ARG A 74 13.08 -4.92 -5.09
N ALA A 75 12.69 -5.16 -6.34
CA ALA A 75 11.94 -6.35 -6.72
C ALA A 75 12.61 -7.08 -7.89
N VAL A 76 12.53 -8.40 -7.86
CA VAL A 76 12.70 -9.27 -9.02
C VAL A 76 11.40 -10.07 -9.18
N ILE A 77 10.82 -10.05 -10.37
CA ILE A 77 9.55 -10.71 -10.67
C ILE A 77 9.73 -11.54 -11.94
N ASP A 78 9.62 -12.87 -11.83
CA ASP A 78 9.50 -13.77 -12.98
C ASP A 78 8.01 -13.88 -13.37
N GLY A 79 7.54 -12.93 -14.17
CA GLY A 79 6.13 -12.65 -14.44
C GLY A 79 5.43 -13.74 -15.26
N ARG A 80 5.19 -14.90 -14.68
CA ARG A 80 4.43 -16.02 -15.24
C ARG A 80 3.82 -16.88 -14.13
N ASN A 81 2.83 -17.70 -14.47
CA ASN A 81 2.31 -18.71 -13.54
C ASN A 81 3.44 -19.68 -13.14
N GLY A 82 3.62 -19.89 -11.84
CA GLY A 82 4.71 -20.69 -11.27
C GLY A 82 6.07 -19.98 -11.24
N GLY A 83 6.19 -18.74 -11.73
CA GLY A 83 7.35 -17.90 -11.54
C GLY A 83 7.51 -17.47 -10.07
N THR A 84 8.45 -16.59 -9.79
CA THR A 84 8.80 -16.18 -8.41
C THR A 84 8.82 -14.68 -8.24
N ILE A 85 8.63 -14.25 -7.01
CA ILE A 85 8.96 -12.91 -6.53
C ILE A 85 10.14 -12.96 -5.56
N ASP A 86 10.97 -11.92 -5.58
CA ASP A 86 12.01 -11.65 -4.59
C ASP A 86 12.01 -10.14 -4.32
N PHE A 87 11.56 -9.75 -3.14
CA PHE A 87 11.33 -8.37 -2.73
C PHE A 87 12.17 -8.03 -1.52
N VAL A 88 12.94 -6.96 -1.59
CA VAL A 88 13.66 -6.39 -0.45
C VAL A 88 13.16 -4.99 -0.21
N ASN A 89 12.44 -4.79 0.90
CA ASN A 89 12.03 -3.46 1.30
C ASN A 89 13.24 -2.67 1.81
N THR A 90 13.56 -1.57 1.14
CA THR A 90 14.79 -0.81 1.41
C THR A 90 14.72 0.01 2.69
N PHE A 91 13.54 0.17 3.27
CA PHE A 91 13.32 0.90 4.51
C PHE A 91 13.34 -0.03 5.73
N SER A 92 12.54 -1.10 5.72
CA SER A 92 12.44 -2.05 6.84
C SER A 92 13.49 -3.17 6.79
N GLY A 93 14.11 -3.39 5.64
CA GLY A 93 14.99 -4.53 5.38
C GLY A 93 14.25 -5.88 5.27
N PHE A 94 12.92 -5.88 5.26
CA PHE A 94 12.17 -7.13 5.09
C PHE A 94 12.47 -7.74 3.73
N HIS A 95 12.87 -9.01 3.77
CA HIS A 95 13.08 -9.85 2.59
C HIS A 95 11.88 -10.78 2.45
N THR A 96 11.19 -10.67 1.33
CA THR A 96 9.97 -11.41 1.03
C THR A 96 10.17 -12.18 -0.27
N THR A 97 9.87 -13.46 -0.24
CA THR A 97 9.91 -14.34 -1.42
C THR A 97 8.58 -15.06 -1.59
N GLY A 98 8.34 -15.62 -2.78
CA GLY A 98 7.15 -16.43 -3.02
C GLY A 98 7.01 -16.87 -4.46
N ARG A 99 6.16 -17.88 -4.69
CA ARG A 99 5.76 -18.30 -6.03
C ARG A 99 4.60 -17.45 -6.53
N ILE A 100 4.56 -17.18 -7.81
CA ILE A 100 3.43 -16.58 -8.50
C ILE A 100 2.39 -17.67 -8.75
N LEU A 101 1.23 -17.52 -8.10
CA LEU A 101 0.11 -18.47 -8.19
C LEU A 101 -0.78 -18.17 -9.40
N VAL A 102 -1.03 -16.86 -9.64
CA VAL A 102 -1.79 -16.38 -10.81
C VAL A 102 -1.10 -15.16 -11.40
N TRP A 103 -0.74 -15.27 -12.67
CA TRP A 103 -0.25 -14.17 -13.51
C TRP A 103 -1.18 -14.00 -14.71
N ASN A 104 -2.09 -13.06 -14.64
CA ASN A 104 -3.06 -12.77 -15.71
C ASN A 104 -3.13 -11.25 -15.98
N PRO A 105 -2.15 -10.71 -16.73
CA PRO A 105 -2.12 -9.28 -17.06
C PRO A 105 -3.33 -8.83 -17.90
N PRO A 106 -3.85 -7.62 -17.68
CA PRO A 106 -3.56 -6.69 -16.60
C PRO A 106 -4.58 -6.83 -15.45
N SER A 107 -5.07 -8.03 -15.15
CA SER A 107 -6.25 -8.24 -14.31
C SER A 107 -5.97 -8.86 -12.95
N ILE A 108 -5.07 -9.85 -12.87
CA ILE A 108 -4.81 -10.59 -11.63
C ILE A 108 -3.32 -10.89 -11.48
N PHE A 109 -2.77 -10.49 -10.33
CA PHE A 109 -1.47 -10.92 -9.84
C PHE A 109 -1.66 -11.50 -8.45
N GLU A 110 -1.40 -12.81 -8.29
CA GLU A 110 -1.49 -13.50 -7.01
C GLU A 110 -0.19 -14.25 -6.75
N HIS A 111 0.34 -14.11 -5.54
CA HIS A 111 1.60 -14.74 -5.17
C HIS A 111 1.65 -15.04 -3.67
N GLU A 112 2.46 -16.01 -3.30
CA GLU A 112 2.86 -16.27 -1.93
C GLU A 112 3.64 -15.06 -1.38
N TRP A 113 3.56 -14.86 -0.06
CA TRP A 113 4.23 -13.78 0.65
C TRP A 113 4.92 -14.32 1.88
N HIS A 114 6.13 -14.82 1.69
CA HIS A 114 6.94 -15.41 2.74
C HIS A 114 7.97 -14.39 3.20
N ILE A 115 7.91 -13.96 4.46
CA ILE A 115 8.89 -13.05 5.04
C ILE A 115 9.91 -13.89 5.81
N SER A 116 11.18 -13.72 5.46
CA SER A 116 12.28 -14.35 6.18
C SER A 116 12.35 -13.87 7.63
N PRO A 117 12.71 -14.73 8.58
CA PRO A 117 12.96 -14.36 9.96
C PRO A 117 13.91 -13.15 10.06
N ASN A 118 13.56 -12.21 10.93
CA ASN A 118 14.33 -10.99 11.16
C ASN A 118 14.10 -10.49 12.61
N PRO A 119 14.86 -9.51 13.12
CA PRO A 119 14.74 -9.05 14.51
C PRO A 119 13.33 -8.57 14.91
N SER A 120 12.56 -8.00 13.97
CA SER A 120 11.19 -7.53 14.22
C SER A 120 10.15 -8.64 14.10
N LEU A 121 10.46 -9.72 13.38
CA LEU A 121 9.60 -10.88 13.15
C LEU A 121 10.46 -12.16 13.21
N PRO A 122 10.81 -12.63 14.43
CA PRO A 122 11.78 -13.73 14.62
C PRO A 122 11.38 -15.05 13.95
N ASN A 123 10.09 -15.32 13.79
CA ASN A 123 9.59 -16.53 13.12
C ASN A 123 9.32 -16.33 11.63
N GLY A 124 9.45 -15.11 11.13
CA GLY A 124 9.03 -14.78 9.78
C GLY A 124 7.51 -14.88 9.58
N GLU A 125 7.07 -14.84 8.32
CA GLU A 125 5.70 -15.14 7.88
C GLU A 125 5.77 -16.09 6.67
N SER A 126 5.21 -17.31 6.79
CA SER A 126 5.48 -18.37 5.81
C SER A 126 4.28 -18.80 4.95
N GLU A 127 3.06 -18.43 5.35
CA GLU A 127 1.86 -19.01 4.70
C GLU A 127 0.90 -17.97 4.11
N SER A 128 1.29 -16.70 4.13
CA SER A 128 0.40 -15.66 3.62
C SER A 128 0.46 -15.54 2.09
N VAL A 129 -0.63 -15.04 1.53
CA VAL A 129 -0.82 -14.89 0.08
C VAL A 129 -1.43 -13.53 -0.22
N ILE A 130 -0.85 -12.85 -1.20
CA ILE A 130 -1.35 -11.58 -1.70
C ILE A 130 -1.99 -11.78 -3.07
N ARG A 131 -3.18 -11.19 -3.23
CA ARG A 131 -3.88 -11.10 -4.51
C ARG A 131 -4.20 -9.66 -4.83
N TRP A 132 -3.70 -9.21 -5.96
CA TRP A 132 -4.05 -7.97 -6.64
C TRP A 132 -5.06 -8.28 -7.73
N GLN A 133 -6.22 -7.62 -7.70
CA GLN A 133 -7.23 -7.75 -8.74
C GLN A 133 -7.59 -6.37 -9.28
N LEU A 134 -7.52 -6.21 -10.60
CA LEU A 134 -7.81 -4.97 -11.30
C LEU A 134 -9.03 -5.18 -12.20
N LYS A 135 -10.09 -4.42 -11.97
CA LYS A 135 -11.30 -4.42 -12.80
C LYS A 135 -11.51 -3.04 -13.41
N PRO A 136 -11.93 -2.95 -14.69
CA PRO A 136 -12.38 -1.66 -15.22
C PRO A 136 -13.60 -1.20 -14.42
N ASN A 137 -13.68 0.09 -14.13
CA ASN A 137 -14.79 0.66 -13.36
C ASN A 137 -15.35 1.93 -14.03
N ASP A 138 -15.41 1.94 -15.32
CA ASP A 138 -16.19 2.90 -16.07
C ASP A 138 -16.98 2.19 -17.17
N ASN A 139 -18.13 2.75 -17.49
CA ASN A 139 -18.97 2.26 -18.58
C ASN A 139 -18.55 2.89 -19.92
N SER A 140 -17.44 3.62 -19.94
CA SER A 140 -16.91 4.23 -21.15
C SER A 140 -16.00 3.24 -21.89
N SER A 141 -15.97 3.33 -23.21
CA SER A 141 -15.02 2.55 -24.02
C SER A 141 -13.55 2.91 -23.75
N LEU A 142 -13.30 3.98 -22.99
CA LEU A 142 -11.97 4.48 -22.70
C LEU A 142 -11.29 3.78 -21.51
N ASN A 143 -12.05 3.04 -20.67
CA ASN A 143 -11.52 2.32 -19.49
C ASN A 143 -10.53 3.14 -18.66
N THR A 144 -10.92 4.37 -18.32
CA THR A 144 -10.04 5.35 -17.67
C THR A 144 -9.93 5.16 -16.15
N LYS A 145 -10.75 4.27 -15.57
CA LYS A 145 -10.79 4.01 -14.13
C LYS A 145 -10.65 2.53 -13.83
N THR A 146 -9.94 2.24 -12.76
CA THR A 146 -9.69 0.88 -12.28
C THR A 146 -10.16 0.74 -10.85
N LEU A 147 -10.99 -0.26 -10.57
CA LEU A 147 -11.20 -0.75 -9.22
C LEU A 147 -10.08 -1.76 -8.91
N LEU A 148 -9.15 -1.33 -8.05
CA LEU A 148 -8.12 -2.19 -7.49
C LEU A 148 -8.66 -2.83 -6.21
N THR A 149 -8.56 -4.16 -6.12
CA THR A 149 -8.79 -4.92 -4.89
C THR A 149 -7.48 -5.61 -4.50
N LEU A 150 -6.97 -5.30 -3.31
CA LEU A 150 -5.87 -6.01 -2.66
C LEU A 150 -6.46 -6.92 -1.59
N THR A 151 -6.12 -8.20 -1.63
CA THR A 151 -6.43 -9.17 -0.57
C THR A 151 -5.14 -9.80 -0.07
N HIS A 152 -4.90 -9.75 1.24
CA HIS A 152 -3.80 -10.45 1.91
C HIS A 152 -4.41 -11.43 2.89
N ARG A 153 -4.31 -12.71 2.61
CA ARG A 153 -4.96 -13.79 3.38
C ARG A 153 -3.95 -14.69 4.08
N THR A 154 -4.45 -15.50 5.00
CA THR A 154 -3.66 -16.42 5.85
C THR A 154 -2.56 -15.74 6.66
N LEU A 155 -2.81 -14.51 7.07
CA LEU A 155 -1.94 -13.80 8.00
C LEU A 155 -2.12 -14.32 9.43
N THR A 156 -1.04 -14.34 10.21
CA THR A 156 -1.17 -14.51 11.67
C THR A 156 -1.82 -13.26 12.28
N LYS A 157 -2.42 -13.40 13.47
CA LYS A 157 -2.99 -12.25 14.19
C LYS A 157 -1.94 -11.19 14.50
N LEU A 158 -0.70 -11.62 14.81
CA LEU A 158 0.41 -10.71 15.07
C LEU A 158 0.75 -9.86 13.85
N THR A 159 1.00 -10.52 12.72
CA THR A 159 1.42 -9.82 11.49
C THR A 159 0.30 -8.98 10.90
N SER A 160 -0.96 -9.41 11.02
CA SER A 160 -2.11 -8.66 10.53
C SER A 160 -2.22 -7.28 11.16
N SER A 161 -1.87 -7.12 12.45
CA SER A 161 -1.91 -5.83 13.16
C SER A 161 -0.93 -4.80 12.57
N TRP A 162 0.14 -5.26 11.92
CA TRP A 162 1.13 -4.40 11.25
C TRP A 162 0.80 -4.21 9.76
N PHE A 163 0.35 -5.29 9.11
CA PHE A 163 -0.01 -5.21 7.70
C PHE A 163 -1.27 -4.38 7.44
N ALA A 164 -2.21 -4.33 8.40
CA ALA A 164 -3.42 -3.56 8.20
C ALA A 164 -3.14 -2.05 8.00
N PRO A 165 -2.49 -1.31 8.92
CA PRO A 165 -2.11 0.07 8.64
C PRO A 165 -1.02 0.18 7.57
N GLY A 166 -0.15 -0.83 7.42
CA GLY A 166 0.93 -0.85 6.44
C GLY A 166 0.43 -0.82 5.00
N TRP A 167 -0.52 -1.69 4.66
CA TRP A 167 -1.14 -1.69 3.32
C TRP A 167 -1.93 -0.42 3.04
N HIS A 168 -2.63 0.12 4.03
CA HIS A 168 -3.31 1.41 3.87
C HIS A 168 -2.30 2.48 3.45
N ALA A 169 -1.21 2.63 4.20
CA ALA A 169 -0.17 3.60 3.90
C ALA A 169 0.47 3.37 2.51
N TYR A 170 0.72 2.12 2.13
CA TYR A 170 1.28 1.80 0.80
C TYR A 170 0.30 2.09 -0.33
N LEU A 171 -0.99 1.80 -0.16
CA LEU A 171 -2.00 2.09 -1.19
C LEU A 171 -2.18 3.60 -1.41
N ASP A 172 -2.10 4.40 -0.35
CA ASP A 172 -2.12 5.87 -0.46
C ASP A 172 -0.87 6.40 -1.19
N ARG A 173 0.29 5.76 -1.00
CA ARG A 173 1.53 6.06 -1.73
C ARG A 173 1.43 5.66 -3.20
N LEU A 174 0.84 4.50 -3.50
CA LEU A 174 0.55 4.05 -4.87
C LEU A 174 -0.34 5.08 -5.59
N GLU A 175 -1.42 5.51 -4.95
CA GLU A 175 -2.33 6.49 -5.53
C GLU A 175 -1.64 7.84 -5.76
N ALA A 176 -0.81 8.30 -4.83
CA ALA A 176 -0.02 9.52 -5.01
C ALA A 176 0.94 9.40 -6.19
N SER A 177 1.65 8.26 -6.30
CA SER A 177 2.58 7.98 -7.40
C SER A 177 1.88 7.97 -8.75
N LEU A 178 0.77 7.26 -8.87
CA LEU A 178 -0.04 7.21 -10.09
C LEU A 178 -0.51 8.61 -10.54
N ASN A 179 -0.82 9.48 -9.61
CA ASN A 179 -1.24 10.86 -9.86
C ASN A 179 -0.06 11.85 -10.01
N ASN A 180 1.17 11.38 -10.18
CA ASN A 180 2.39 12.20 -10.24
C ASN A 180 2.55 13.14 -9.03
N ARG A 181 2.05 12.76 -7.87
CA ARG A 181 2.24 13.47 -6.61
C ARG A 181 3.37 12.81 -5.81
N VAL A 182 4.04 13.59 -4.96
CA VAL A 182 5.04 13.03 -4.05
C VAL A 182 4.34 12.07 -3.07
N PRO A 183 4.74 10.77 -3.03
CA PRO A 183 4.18 9.84 -2.07
C PRO A 183 4.42 10.31 -0.64
N PRO A 184 3.43 10.23 0.26
CA PRO A 184 3.62 10.59 1.66
C PRO A 184 4.74 9.76 2.30
N ASP A 185 5.39 10.31 3.33
CA ASP A 185 6.31 9.53 4.15
C ASP A 185 5.59 8.32 4.76
N TRP A 186 6.16 7.13 4.60
CA TRP A 186 5.46 5.89 4.98
C TRP A 186 5.25 5.79 6.50
N MET A 187 6.27 6.13 7.30
CA MET A 187 6.18 6.05 8.77
C MET A 187 5.13 7.00 9.31
N ARG A 188 5.13 8.23 8.82
CA ARG A 188 4.12 9.22 9.20
C ARG A 188 2.74 8.75 8.81
N ARG A 189 2.57 8.28 7.56
CA ARG A 189 1.26 7.83 7.08
C ARG A 189 0.77 6.58 7.83
N PHE A 190 1.65 5.63 8.10
CA PHE A 190 1.36 4.48 8.95
C PHE A 190 0.84 4.90 10.33
N ALA A 191 1.53 5.83 11.01
CA ALA A 191 1.12 6.32 12.32
C ALA A 191 -0.26 7.02 12.28
N GLU A 192 -0.53 7.82 11.24
CA GLU A 192 -1.82 8.51 11.05
C GLU A 192 -2.99 7.54 10.88
N VAL A 193 -2.81 6.43 10.14
CA VAL A 193 -3.89 5.49 9.83
C VAL A 193 -3.99 4.33 10.83
N LYS A 194 -2.98 4.11 11.67
CA LYS A 194 -2.94 3.02 12.64
C LYS A 194 -4.16 2.99 13.56
N GLU A 195 -4.62 4.18 14.00
CA GLU A 195 -5.79 4.33 14.88
C GLU A 195 -7.11 3.82 14.24
N LEU A 196 -7.13 3.61 12.92
CA LEU A 196 -8.29 3.04 12.22
C LEU A 196 -8.36 1.51 12.37
N TYR A 197 -7.26 0.88 12.78
CA TYR A 197 -7.11 -0.57 12.85
C TYR A 197 -6.89 -0.98 14.30
N PRO A 198 -7.94 -1.45 15.01
CA PRO A 198 -7.78 -1.95 16.37
C PRO A 198 -6.84 -3.16 16.39
N SER A 199 -5.98 -3.21 17.42
CA SER A 199 -5.08 -4.33 17.73
C SER A 199 -5.82 -5.51 18.32
#